data_542a87c60936f050cfdfdc3a398a6877
#
_entry.id   542a87c60936f050cfdfdc3a398a6877
#
_cell.length_a   1.000
_cell.length_b   1.000
_cell.length_c   1.000
_cell.angle_alpha   90.00
_cell.angle_beta   90.00
_cell.angle_gamma   90.00
#
_symmetry.space_group_name_H-M   'P 1'
#
loop_
_entity.id
_entity.type
_entity.pdbx_description
1 polymer ?
#
loop_
_entity_poly.entity_id
_entity_poly.type
_entity_poly.pdbx_seq_one_letter_code
_entity_poly.pdbx_strand_id
1 'polypeptide(L)'
;KDCVREGYCGEIRYAGQRCNISPNMLFGIGHCTFAIELGDDLWAPVPPSSLQVLQGAQVVVNLSADKEILMRDEYRRNLLKQHSAKTICGYVYASAGFGESSQDNVYAGSASIWENGYQIAENIRYQTESSMIIGDIDIERLESLRRGSHIFRNISPAGTDASTYYRLYDRRSLGAAQETDFEKKLYRYTEPHPFVPAEGLDYRCREILSMQVTALARRLSHIGCRTAVLGISGWLDSSLALLVTVM
;
A
#
# COMPACT_ATOMS: atom_id res chain seq x y z
N LYS A 1 -23.00 0.17 10.23
CA LYS A 1 -22.09 -0.88 9.78
C LYS A 1 -22.75 -2.20 9.40
N ASP A 2 -23.89 -2.49 9.93
CA ASP A 2 -24.63 -3.75 9.71
C ASP A 2 -25.59 -3.68 8.51
N CYS A 3 -25.36 -2.73 7.61
CA CYS A 3 -26.38 -2.36 6.65
C CYS A 3 -26.44 -3.26 5.43
N VAL A 4 -25.34 -3.89 5.05
CA VAL A 4 -25.28 -4.68 3.82
C VAL A 4 -24.62 -6.04 4.08
N ARG A 5 -25.38 -7.12 3.93
CA ARG A 5 -24.83 -8.48 4.08
C ARG A 5 -23.89 -8.80 2.92
N GLU A 6 -22.89 -9.62 3.19
CA GLU A 6 -22.02 -10.15 2.15
C GLU A 6 -22.87 -10.77 1.02
N GLY A 7 -22.53 -10.44 -0.23
CA GLY A 7 -23.30 -10.87 -1.41
C GLY A 7 -24.60 -10.09 -1.68
N TYR A 8 -24.96 -9.12 -0.84
CA TYR A 8 -26.12 -8.28 -1.15
C TYR A 8 -25.87 -7.40 -2.36
N CYS A 9 -26.83 -7.40 -3.26
CA CYS A 9 -26.90 -6.46 -4.37
C CYS A 9 -28.33 -5.92 -4.48
N GLY A 10 -28.43 -4.61 -4.51
CA GLY A 10 -29.70 -3.94 -4.64
C GLY A 10 -29.57 -2.61 -5.39
N GLU A 11 -30.72 -2.06 -5.72
CA GLU A 11 -30.83 -0.72 -6.30
C GLU A 11 -31.59 0.19 -5.33
N ILE A 12 -31.08 1.36 -5.10
CA ILE A 12 -31.74 2.40 -4.30
C ILE A 12 -31.90 3.66 -5.14
N ARG A 13 -32.88 4.49 -4.77
CA ARG A 13 -33.02 5.82 -5.32
C ARG A 13 -32.45 6.83 -4.32
N TYR A 14 -31.38 7.52 -4.71
CA TYR A 14 -30.72 8.53 -3.91
C TYR A 14 -30.51 9.80 -4.72
N ALA A 15 -30.83 10.96 -4.15
CA ALA A 15 -30.72 12.28 -4.80
C ALA A 15 -31.32 12.31 -6.23
N GLY A 16 -32.46 11.63 -6.42
CA GLY A 16 -33.15 11.57 -7.72
C GLY A 16 -32.54 10.58 -8.73
N GLN A 17 -31.44 9.92 -8.41
CA GLN A 17 -30.76 8.96 -9.27
C GLN A 17 -30.98 7.53 -8.76
N ARG A 18 -30.91 6.56 -9.68
CA ARG A 18 -30.83 5.13 -9.34
C ARG A 18 -29.37 4.78 -9.09
N CYS A 19 -29.09 4.24 -7.93
CA CYS A 19 -27.76 3.85 -7.51
C CYS A 19 -27.75 2.38 -7.12
N ASN A 20 -26.77 1.64 -7.60
CA ASN A 20 -26.50 0.29 -7.12
C ASN A 20 -25.88 0.36 -5.71
N ILE A 21 -26.25 -0.58 -4.87
CA ILE A 21 -25.68 -0.76 -3.53
C ILE A 21 -25.21 -2.20 -3.36
N SER A 22 -23.94 -2.36 -3.05
CA SER A 22 -23.32 -3.65 -2.80
C SER A 22 -22.01 -3.44 -2.03
N PRO A 23 -21.61 -4.36 -1.13
CA PRO A 23 -20.30 -4.34 -0.50
C PRO A 23 -19.17 -4.64 -1.51
N ASN A 24 -19.50 -5.27 -2.63
CA ASN A 24 -18.55 -5.75 -3.64
C ASN A 24 -18.50 -4.82 -4.86
N MET A 25 -18.29 -3.53 -4.63
CA MET A 25 -18.22 -2.56 -5.73
C MET A 25 -16.79 -2.15 -6.02
N LEU A 26 -16.44 -2.15 -7.31
CA LEU A 26 -15.19 -1.60 -7.83
C LEU A 26 -15.52 -0.42 -8.75
N PHE A 27 -14.76 0.65 -8.61
CA PHE A 27 -14.95 1.88 -9.37
C PHE A 27 -13.78 2.11 -10.31
N GLY A 28 -14.02 2.56 -11.52
CA GLY A 28 -12.98 2.82 -12.50
C GLY A 28 -12.91 4.30 -12.89
N ILE A 29 -11.73 4.89 -12.79
CA ILE A 29 -11.41 6.25 -13.24
C ILE A 29 -10.20 6.17 -14.18
N GLY A 30 -10.39 6.44 -15.47
CA GLY A 30 -9.31 6.31 -16.44
C GLY A 30 -8.73 4.89 -16.44
N HIS A 31 -7.46 4.77 -16.08
CA HIS A 31 -6.75 3.49 -15.97
C HIS A 31 -6.71 2.93 -14.54
N CYS A 32 -7.24 3.67 -13.57
CA CYS A 32 -7.24 3.27 -12.17
C CYS A 32 -8.56 2.60 -11.78
N THR A 33 -8.48 1.43 -11.15
CA THR A 33 -9.60 0.78 -10.48
C THR A 33 -9.41 0.92 -8.97
N PHE A 34 -10.43 1.44 -8.28
CA PHE A 34 -10.38 1.59 -6.84
C PHE A 34 -11.58 0.93 -6.15
N ALA A 35 -11.39 0.62 -4.88
CA ALA A 35 -12.39 0.06 -3.99
C ALA A 35 -12.57 0.96 -2.77
N ILE A 36 -13.71 0.80 -2.08
CA ILE A 36 -14.03 1.57 -0.87
C ILE A 36 -14.21 0.62 0.30
N GLU A 37 -13.56 0.94 1.41
CA GLU A 37 -13.80 0.35 2.73
C GLU A 37 -14.37 1.39 3.68
N LEU A 38 -15.06 0.96 4.71
CA LEU A 38 -15.68 1.84 5.69
C LEU A 38 -15.24 1.47 7.11
N GLY A 39 -14.68 2.45 7.79
CA GLY A 39 -14.39 2.36 9.23
C GLY A 39 -13.54 1.15 9.61
N ASP A 40 -14.12 0.27 10.45
CA ASP A 40 -13.40 -0.87 11.02
C ASP A 40 -13.12 -2.02 10.04
N ASP A 41 -13.50 -1.92 8.77
CA ASP A 41 -13.18 -2.94 7.77
C ASP A 41 -11.66 -3.24 7.73
N LEU A 42 -10.83 -2.19 7.89
CA LEU A 42 -9.37 -2.34 7.99
C LEU A 42 -8.93 -3.24 9.16
N TRP A 43 -9.71 -3.27 10.26
CA TRP A 43 -9.38 -4.02 11.48
C TRP A 43 -9.83 -5.48 11.41
N ALA A 44 -10.58 -5.86 10.39
CA ALA A 44 -11.03 -7.23 10.21
C ALA A 44 -9.82 -8.16 9.96
N PRO A 45 -9.85 -9.42 10.44
CA PRO A 45 -8.80 -10.41 10.15
C PRO A 45 -8.56 -10.60 8.65
N VAL A 46 -9.63 -10.51 7.85
CA VAL A 46 -9.60 -10.46 6.39
C VAL A 46 -10.38 -9.23 5.95
N PRO A 47 -9.71 -8.08 5.75
CA PRO A 47 -10.37 -6.88 5.26
C PRO A 47 -11.02 -7.11 3.90
N PRO A 48 -12.19 -6.51 3.62
CA PRO A 48 -12.85 -6.60 2.31
C PRO A 48 -11.94 -6.22 1.16
N SER A 49 -11.06 -5.24 1.37
CA SER A 49 -10.06 -4.81 0.38
C SER A 49 -9.11 -5.92 -0.06
N SER A 50 -8.85 -6.94 0.76
CA SER A 50 -8.06 -8.10 0.35
C SER A 50 -8.67 -8.80 -0.87
N LEU A 51 -9.99 -9.00 -0.85
CA LEU A 51 -10.71 -9.60 -1.96
C LEU A 51 -10.91 -8.63 -3.12
N GLN A 52 -11.22 -7.37 -2.83
CA GLN A 52 -11.39 -6.31 -3.83
C GLN A 52 -10.12 -6.10 -4.66
N VAL A 53 -8.95 -6.15 -4.03
CA VAL A 53 -7.64 -6.07 -4.71
C VAL A 53 -7.39 -7.29 -5.59
N LEU A 54 -7.71 -8.49 -5.14
CA LEU A 54 -7.62 -9.69 -5.96
C LEU A 54 -8.57 -9.65 -7.17
N GLN A 55 -9.65 -8.89 -7.08
CA GLN A 55 -10.59 -8.63 -8.18
C GLN A 55 -10.18 -7.45 -9.07
N GLY A 56 -9.04 -6.84 -8.81
CA GLY A 56 -8.42 -5.84 -9.68
C GLY A 56 -8.38 -4.41 -9.15
N ALA A 57 -8.81 -4.14 -7.92
CA ALA A 57 -8.62 -2.81 -7.34
C ALA A 57 -7.11 -2.52 -7.16
N GLN A 58 -6.67 -1.39 -7.64
CA GLN A 58 -5.28 -0.92 -7.51
C GLN A 58 -5.14 0.02 -6.33
N VAL A 59 -6.22 0.74 -6.00
CA VAL A 59 -6.28 1.67 -4.86
C VAL A 59 -7.47 1.30 -3.98
N VAL A 60 -7.26 1.36 -2.68
CA VAL A 60 -8.31 1.22 -1.66
C VAL A 60 -8.48 2.56 -0.96
N VAL A 61 -9.71 3.01 -0.81
CA VAL A 61 -10.06 4.23 -0.07
C VAL A 61 -10.87 3.84 1.16
N ASN A 62 -10.37 4.16 2.34
CA ASN A 62 -11.04 3.89 3.60
C ASN A 62 -11.56 5.20 4.21
N LEU A 63 -12.87 5.30 4.35
CA LEU A 63 -13.55 6.39 5.01
C LEU A 63 -13.91 5.95 6.42
N SER A 64 -13.28 6.54 7.42
CA SER A 64 -13.38 6.11 8.81
C SER A 64 -13.90 7.21 9.73
N ALA A 65 -14.49 6.80 10.83
CA ALA A 65 -14.72 7.60 12.03
C ALA A 65 -14.12 6.83 13.22
N ASP A 66 -12.80 6.66 13.18
CA ASP A 66 -12.09 5.89 14.19
C ASP A 66 -11.73 6.78 15.38
N LYS A 67 -12.26 6.40 16.56
CA LYS A 67 -11.97 7.10 17.81
C LYS A 67 -10.53 6.87 18.25
N GLU A 68 -9.91 7.89 18.77
CA GLU A 68 -8.54 7.78 19.26
C GLU A 68 -8.49 7.14 20.66
N ILE A 69 -7.59 6.18 20.77
CA ILE A 69 -7.18 5.54 22.00
C ILE A 69 -5.65 5.56 22.02
N LEU A 70 -5.05 5.66 23.18
CA LEU A 70 -3.59 5.64 23.31
C LEU A 70 -2.99 4.44 22.56
N MET A 71 -1.93 4.66 21.80
CA MET A 71 -1.22 3.70 20.95
C MET A 71 -1.98 3.22 19.69
N ARG A 72 -3.26 3.61 19.52
CA ARG A 72 -4.07 3.15 18.36
C ARG A 72 -3.52 3.65 17.03
N ASP A 73 -2.95 4.85 17.01
CA ASP A 73 -2.34 5.40 15.79
C ASP A 73 -1.15 4.57 15.29
N GLU A 74 -0.25 4.18 16.19
CA GLU A 74 0.88 3.33 15.82
C GLU A 74 0.41 1.99 15.26
N TYR A 75 -0.59 1.38 15.88
CA TYR A 75 -1.17 0.14 15.40
C TYR A 75 -1.83 0.31 14.03
N ARG A 76 -2.61 1.39 13.83
CA ARG A 76 -3.24 1.74 12.54
C ARG A 76 -2.20 1.93 11.44
N ARG A 77 -1.12 2.67 11.70
CA ARG A 77 -0.01 2.83 10.75
C ARG A 77 0.62 1.49 10.36
N ASN A 78 0.83 0.61 11.32
CA ASN A 78 1.36 -0.72 11.06
C ASN A 78 0.40 -1.56 10.21
N LEU A 79 -0.91 -1.49 10.46
CA LEU A 79 -1.91 -2.15 9.63
C LEU A 79 -1.89 -1.61 8.19
N LEU A 80 -1.92 -0.30 8.02
CA LEU A 80 -1.90 0.36 6.70
C LEU A 80 -0.64 -0.01 5.92
N LYS A 81 0.52 0.06 6.57
CA LYS A 81 1.80 -0.34 5.99
C LYS A 81 1.80 -1.79 5.52
N GLN A 82 1.44 -2.71 6.41
CA GLN A 82 1.45 -4.13 6.10
C GLN A 82 0.39 -4.50 5.07
N HIS A 83 -0.81 -3.95 5.20
CA HIS A 83 -1.91 -4.27 4.31
C HIS A 83 -1.65 -3.78 2.89
N SER A 84 -1.21 -2.53 2.70
CA SER A 84 -0.85 -2.00 1.38
C SER A 84 0.32 -2.77 0.74
N ALA A 85 1.32 -3.20 1.53
CA ALA A 85 2.43 -4.02 1.05
C ALA A 85 1.98 -5.43 0.64
N LYS A 86 1.20 -6.09 1.51
CA LYS A 86 0.72 -7.46 1.28
C LYS A 86 -0.16 -7.55 0.04
N THR A 87 -1.00 -6.55 -0.18
CA THR A 87 -1.94 -6.49 -1.31
C THR A 87 -1.36 -5.78 -2.55
N ILE A 88 -0.15 -5.23 -2.45
CA ILE A 88 0.51 -4.47 -3.53
C ILE A 88 -0.45 -3.41 -4.08
N CYS A 89 -0.94 -2.53 -3.23
CA CYS A 89 -1.93 -1.51 -3.59
C CYS A 89 -1.57 -0.12 -3.05
N GLY A 90 -2.20 0.89 -3.62
CA GLY A 90 -2.35 2.18 -2.99
C GLY A 90 -3.43 2.11 -1.90
N TYR A 91 -3.22 2.74 -0.76
CA TYR A 91 -4.22 2.79 0.30
C TYR A 91 -4.36 4.21 0.82
N VAL A 92 -5.56 4.76 0.70
CA VAL A 92 -5.90 6.12 1.12
C VAL A 92 -6.81 6.00 2.34
N TYR A 93 -6.36 6.51 3.46
CA TYR A 93 -7.11 6.52 4.71
C TYR A 93 -7.49 7.93 5.08
N ALA A 94 -8.76 8.15 5.43
CA ALA A 94 -9.27 9.41 5.94
C ALA A 94 -10.26 9.16 7.08
N SER A 95 -10.03 9.78 8.23
CA SER A 95 -10.88 9.62 9.41
C SER A 95 -11.46 10.96 9.85
N ALA A 96 -12.63 10.89 10.46
CA ALA A 96 -13.31 12.01 11.08
C ALA A 96 -12.39 12.74 12.10
N GLY A 97 -12.63 14.04 12.22
CA GLY A 97 -11.84 14.92 13.06
C GLY A 97 -12.64 15.62 14.16
N PHE A 98 -12.17 16.77 14.55
CA PHE A 98 -12.64 17.56 15.69
C PHE A 98 -14.16 17.75 15.79
N GLY A 99 -14.85 17.87 14.67
CA GLY A 99 -16.30 18.11 14.64
C GLY A 99 -17.19 16.88 14.80
N GLU A 100 -16.62 15.66 14.91
CA GLU A 100 -17.40 14.43 14.90
C GLU A 100 -18.16 14.16 16.20
N SER A 101 -17.58 14.49 17.34
CA SER A 101 -18.25 14.29 18.63
C SER A 101 -17.88 15.40 19.64
N SER A 102 -18.83 15.75 20.48
CA SER A 102 -18.66 16.71 21.58
C SER A 102 -18.70 16.06 22.96
N GLN A 103 -18.77 14.72 23.05
CA GLN A 103 -18.95 14.03 24.33
C GLN A 103 -17.83 13.02 24.63
N ASP A 104 -18.09 11.74 24.40
CA ASP A 104 -17.31 10.65 24.99
C ASP A 104 -16.05 10.24 24.17
N ASN A 105 -15.99 10.64 22.92
CA ASN A 105 -14.93 10.20 22.02
C ASN A 105 -14.14 11.38 21.45
N VAL A 106 -12.85 11.16 21.25
CA VAL A 106 -11.96 12.09 20.57
C VAL A 106 -11.61 11.52 19.20
N TYR A 107 -11.69 12.36 18.18
CA TYR A 107 -11.35 12.04 16.81
C TYR A 107 -10.21 12.94 16.33
N ALA A 108 -9.15 12.34 15.82
CA ALA A 108 -7.92 13.06 15.50
C ALA A 108 -7.86 13.64 14.09
N GLY A 109 -8.82 13.29 13.22
CA GLY A 109 -8.79 13.72 11.82
C GLY A 109 -7.60 13.15 11.06
N SER A 110 -7.21 11.90 11.33
CA SER A 110 -6.07 11.25 10.69
C SER A 110 -6.33 11.04 9.20
N ALA A 111 -5.37 11.44 8.36
CA ALA A 111 -5.36 11.15 6.94
C ALA A 111 -3.97 10.69 6.50
N SER A 112 -3.88 9.64 5.69
CA SER A 112 -2.61 9.13 5.20
C SER A 112 -2.77 8.43 3.85
N ILE A 113 -1.72 8.50 3.02
CA ILE A 113 -1.63 7.84 1.72
C ILE A 113 -0.45 6.88 1.74
N TRP A 114 -0.70 5.64 1.37
CA TRP A 114 0.28 4.56 1.35
C TRP A 114 0.34 3.92 -0.03
N GLU A 115 1.50 3.45 -0.42
CA GLU A 115 1.73 2.68 -1.65
C GLU A 115 2.67 1.52 -1.36
N ASN A 116 2.20 0.30 -1.51
CA ASN A 116 3.03 -0.91 -1.35
C ASN A 116 3.92 -0.88 -0.09
N GLY A 117 3.35 -0.49 1.05
CA GLY A 117 4.03 -0.42 2.33
C GLY A 117 4.82 0.86 2.62
N TYR A 118 4.87 1.80 1.69
CA TYR A 118 5.50 3.09 1.88
C TYR A 118 4.47 4.18 2.11
N GLN A 119 4.73 5.03 3.08
CA GLN A 119 3.91 6.21 3.35
C GLN A 119 4.29 7.34 2.39
N ILE A 120 3.32 7.79 1.59
CA ILE A 120 3.53 8.89 0.64
C ILE A 120 3.25 10.24 1.29
N ALA A 121 2.14 10.33 2.02
CA ALA A 121 1.72 11.57 2.67
C ALA A 121 0.94 11.28 3.96
N GLU A 122 0.95 12.24 4.86
CA GLU A 122 0.21 12.21 6.12
C GLU A 122 -0.09 13.63 6.58
N ASN A 123 -1.22 13.83 7.26
CA ASN A 123 -1.54 15.10 7.89
C ASN A 123 -1.10 15.15 9.36
N ILE A 124 -1.10 16.36 9.92
CA ILE A 124 -0.97 16.59 11.35
C ILE A 124 -2.32 16.28 12.01
N ARG A 125 -2.31 15.43 13.02
CA ARG A 125 -3.51 15.05 13.78
C ARG A 125 -3.95 16.11 14.78
N TYR A 126 -5.19 15.99 15.27
CA TYR A 126 -5.79 16.85 16.31
C TYR A 126 -5.94 18.31 15.90
N GLN A 127 -6.07 18.58 14.62
CA GLN A 127 -6.38 19.92 14.14
C GLN A 127 -7.86 20.22 14.31
N THR A 128 -8.18 21.46 14.66
CA THR A 128 -9.57 21.95 14.79
C THR A 128 -10.19 22.30 13.44
N GLU A 129 -9.36 22.55 12.44
CA GLU A 129 -9.77 22.89 11.08
C GLU A 129 -9.61 21.69 10.15
N SER A 130 -10.37 21.71 9.06
CA SER A 130 -10.25 20.70 8.01
C SER A 130 -8.89 20.78 7.33
N SER A 131 -8.26 19.64 7.11
CA SER A 131 -6.99 19.52 6.40
C SER A 131 -7.12 18.61 5.18
N MET A 132 -6.26 18.83 4.20
CA MET A 132 -6.18 18.01 3.00
C MET A 132 -4.72 17.62 2.75
N ILE A 133 -4.51 16.37 2.36
CA ILE A 133 -3.22 15.87 1.87
C ILE A 133 -3.33 15.47 0.41
N ILE A 134 -2.26 15.61 -0.33
CA ILE A 134 -2.16 15.23 -1.74
C ILE A 134 -0.93 14.33 -1.89
N GLY A 135 -1.05 13.28 -2.69
CA GLY A 135 0.06 12.38 -3.00
C GLY A 135 -0.19 11.62 -4.28
N ASP A 136 0.87 11.30 -5.00
CA ASP A 136 0.83 10.51 -6.24
C ASP A 136 1.02 9.02 -5.95
N ILE A 137 0.13 8.20 -6.45
CA ILE A 137 0.21 6.73 -6.43
C ILE A 137 0.57 6.25 -7.84
N ASP A 138 1.65 5.49 -7.96
CA ASP A 138 2.12 4.93 -9.22
C ASP A 138 1.41 3.61 -9.55
N ILE A 139 0.32 3.72 -10.30
CA ILE A 139 -0.51 2.58 -10.70
C ILE A 139 0.25 1.59 -11.57
N GLU A 140 1.06 2.08 -12.51
CA GLU A 140 1.83 1.21 -13.42
C GLU A 140 2.88 0.39 -12.66
N ARG A 141 3.51 1.00 -11.67
CA ARG A 141 4.45 0.31 -10.77
C ARG A 141 3.75 -0.80 -9.98
N LEU A 142 2.58 -0.50 -9.40
CA LEU A 142 1.80 -1.50 -8.66
C LEU A 142 1.42 -2.68 -9.56
N GLU A 143 0.97 -2.43 -10.77
CA GLU A 143 0.67 -3.49 -11.74
C GLU A 143 1.90 -4.30 -12.13
N SER A 144 3.04 -3.64 -12.34
CA SER A 144 4.30 -4.32 -12.66
C SER A 144 4.73 -5.24 -11.52
N LEU A 145 4.63 -4.78 -10.27
CA LEU A 145 4.94 -5.59 -9.08
C LEU A 145 4.00 -6.80 -8.96
N ARG A 146 2.70 -6.62 -9.20
CA ARG A 146 1.73 -7.74 -9.19
C ARG A 146 2.03 -8.76 -10.27
N ARG A 147 2.35 -8.32 -11.50
CA ARG A 147 2.76 -9.21 -12.60
C ARG A 147 4.02 -9.99 -12.28
N GLY A 148 4.99 -9.37 -11.61
CA GLY A 148 6.25 -9.99 -11.18
C GLY A 148 6.08 -10.98 -10.02
N SER A 149 5.04 -10.83 -9.20
CA SER A 149 4.80 -11.70 -8.04
C SER A 149 4.08 -12.99 -8.43
N HIS A 150 4.80 -14.12 -8.40
CA HIS A 150 4.18 -15.43 -8.65
C HIS A 150 3.16 -15.80 -7.56
N ILE A 151 3.36 -15.35 -6.32
CA ILE A 151 2.41 -15.55 -5.22
C ILE A 151 1.10 -14.83 -5.55
N PHE A 152 1.17 -13.54 -5.88
CA PHE A 152 -0.01 -12.74 -6.21
C PHE A 152 -0.78 -13.31 -7.41
N ARG A 153 -0.09 -13.74 -8.46
CA ARG A 153 -0.71 -14.35 -9.65
C ARG A 153 -1.39 -15.69 -9.39
N ASN A 154 -0.85 -16.48 -8.48
CA ASN A 154 -1.36 -17.83 -8.20
C ASN A 154 -2.47 -17.86 -7.14
N ILE A 155 -2.73 -16.73 -6.49
CA ILE A 155 -3.89 -16.63 -5.61
C ILE A 155 -5.14 -16.51 -6.50
N SER A 156 -5.83 -17.61 -6.69
CA SER A 156 -7.21 -17.54 -7.14
C SER A 156 -8.06 -17.07 -5.95
N PRO A 157 -8.96 -16.10 -6.12
CA PRO A 157 -9.91 -15.73 -5.09
C PRO A 157 -10.87 -16.93 -4.89
N ALA A 158 -10.44 -17.90 -4.10
CA ALA A 158 -11.23 -19.08 -3.80
C ALA A 158 -12.54 -18.65 -3.12
N GLY A 159 -13.66 -18.96 -3.76
CA GLY A 159 -14.99 -18.63 -3.27
C GLY A 159 -15.54 -17.27 -3.70
N THR A 160 -14.78 -16.44 -4.41
CA THR A 160 -15.32 -15.22 -5.01
C THR A 160 -15.46 -15.44 -6.52
N ASP A 161 -16.67 -15.74 -6.93
CA ASP A 161 -17.00 -15.64 -8.35
C ASP A 161 -16.82 -14.18 -8.78
N ALA A 162 -16.02 -13.95 -9.82
CA ALA A 162 -15.81 -12.61 -10.39
C ALA A 162 -17.14 -11.94 -10.78
N SER A 163 -18.17 -12.73 -10.99
CA SER A 163 -19.55 -12.28 -11.26
C SER A 163 -20.21 -11.59 -10.06
N THR A 164 -19.70 -11.75 -8.82
CA THR A 164 -20.24 -11.09 -7.63
C THR A 164 -19.71 -9.68 -7.43
N TYR A 165 -18.72 -9.24 -8.22
CA TYR A 165 -18.17 -7.88 -8.14
C TYR A 165 -18.74 -6.99 -9.24
N TYR A 166 -19.42 -5.94 -8.79
CA TYR A 166 -19.95 -4.91 -9.69
C TYR A 166 -18.87 -3.90 -10.02
N ARG A 167 -18.58 -3.75 -11.31
CA ARG A 167 -17.63 -2.76 -11.81
C ARG A 167 -18.39 -1.58 -12.39
N LEU A 168 -18.27 -0.43 -11.75
CA LEU A 168 -18.78 0.82 -12.27
C LEU A 168 -17.64 1.59 -12.93
N TYR A 169 -17.67 1.66 -14.25
CA TYR A 169 -16.76 2.49 -15.01
C TYR A 169 -17.49 3.74 -15.49
N ASP A 170 -17.18 4.87 -14.91
CA ASP A 170 -17.62 6.14 -15.46
C ASP A 170 -16.53 6.74 -16.35
N ARG A 171 -16.60 6.41 -17.64
CA ARG A 171 -15.75 7.04 -18.64
C ARG A 171 -16.24 8.42 -19.10
N ARG A 172 -17.45 8.84 -18.68
CA ARG A 172 -18.11 10.02 -19.22
C ARG A 172 -18.11 11.22 -18.28
N SER A 173 -18.10 11.01 -16.99
CA SER A 173 -18.22 12.10 -16.00
C SER A 173 -16.91 12.80 -15.67
N LEU A 174 -15.80 12.12 -15.85
CA LEU A 174 -14.51 12.77 -15.93
C LEU A 174 -14.30 13.03 -17.42
N GLY A 175 -14.83 14.12 -17.90
CA GLY A 175 -14.52 14.65 -19.23
C GLY A 175 -13.03 14.43 -19.41
N ALA A 176 -12.63 13.86 -20.61
CA ALA A 176 -11.26 13.48 -20.92
C ALA A 176 -10.37 14.37 -20.08
N ALA A 177 -9.66 13.78 -19.09
CA ALA A 177 -8.81 14.59 -18.25
C ALA A 177 -8.06 15.41 -19.25
N GLN A 178 -8.47 16.66 -19.41
CA GLN A 178 -7.69 17.56 -20.21
C GLN A 178 -6.33 17.30 -19.62
N GLU A 179 -5.36 16.93 -20.44
CA GLU A 179 -3.97 17.06 -20.09
C GLU A 179 -3.82 18.54 -19.72
N THR A 180 -4.40 18.88 -18.58
CA THR A 180 -4.10 20.12 -17.91
C THR A 180 -2.62 19.98 -17.71
N ASP A 181 -1.90 20.88 -18.31
CA ASP A 181 -0.48 21.11 -18.13
C ASP A 181 -0.29 21.40 -16.62
N PHE A 182 -0.52 20.36 -15.81
CA PHE A 182 -0.12 20.37 -14.42
C PHE A 182 1.37 20.55 -14.50
N GLU A 183 1.84 21.71 -14.09
CA GLU A 183 3.24 21.88 -13.75
C GLU A 183 3.69 20.55 -13.16
N LYS A 184 4.65 19.89 -13.79
CA LYS A 184 5.07 18.50 -13.52
C LYS A 184 5.66 18.34 -12.11
N LYS A 185 4.94 18.78 -11.10
CA LYS A 185 5.30 18.65 -9.71
C LYS A 185 4.75 17.33 -9.20
N LEU A 186 5.64 16.39 -8.90
CA LEU A 186 5.27 15.16 -8.22
C LEU A 186 4.99 15.46 -6.73
N TYR A 187 3.84 15.01 -6.26
CA TYR A 187 3.45 15.04 -4.85
C TYR A 187 3.83 13.72 -4.15
N ARG A 188 5.06 13.31 -4.39
CA ARG A 188 5.68 12.17 -3.70
C ARG A 188 7.19 12.42 -3.55
N TYR A 189 7.74 11.92 -2.46
CA TYR A 189 9.18 11.88 -2.30
C TYR A 189 9.78 10.78 -3.17
N THR A 190 10.82 11.11 -3.91
CA THR A 190 11.62 10.14 -4.65
C THR A 190 13.00 10.09 -4.01
N GLU A 191 13.41 8.91 -3.56
CA GLU A 191 14.72 8.71 -2.94
C GLU A 191 15.83 8.92 -3.97
N PRO A 192 16.69 9.95 -3.79
CA PRO A 192 17.79 10.23 -4.74
C PRO A 192 18.88 9.17 -4.69
N HIS A 193 18.97 8.40 -3.58
CA HIS A 193 19.97 7.36 -3.38
C HIS A 193 19.29 6.02 -3.04
N PRO A 194 18.58 5.39 -4.00
CA PRO A 194 17.72 4.23 -3.73
C PRO A 194 18.48 2.99 -3.21
N PHE A 195 19.80 2.95 -3.38
CA PHE A 195 20.65 1.87 -2.90
C PHE A 195 21.30 2.14 -1.54
N VAL A 196 21.17 3.36 -1.02
CA VAL A 196 21.71 3.74 0.29
C VAL A 196 20.55 3.88 1.27
N PRO A 197 20.46 3.03 2.30
CA PRO A 197 19.39 3.14 3.28
C PRO A 197 19.43 4.48 4.01
N ALA A 198 18.32 5.21 4.01
CA ALA A 198 18.20 6.47 4.73
C ALA A 198 18.23 6.28 6.26
N GLU A 199 17.72 5.15 6.73
CA GLU A 199 17.66 4.81 8.16
C GLU A 199 18.26 3.44 8.44
N GLY A 200 18.83 3.28 9.65
CA GLY A 200 19.39 2.01 10.09
C GLY A 200 20.58 1.52 9.27
N LEU A 201 21.39 2.45 8.72
CA LEU A 201 22.50 2.15 7.80
C LEU A 201 23.42 1.07 8.35
N ASP A 202 23.86 1.18 9.60
CA ASP A 202 24.78 0.20 10.22
C ASP A 202 24.17 -1.22 10.28
N TYR A 203 22.91 -1.32 10.72
CA TYR A 203 22.20 -2.59 10.76
C TYR A 203 22.08 -3.21 9.37
N ARG A 204 21.66 -2.43 8.37
CA ARG A 204 21.45 -2.90 7.00
C ARG A 204 22.76 -3.28 6.31
N CYS A 205 23.84 -2.52 6.53
CA CYS A 205 25.14 -2.87 6.01
C CYS A 205 25.65 -4.19 6.59
N ARG A 206 25.46 -4.42 7.89
CA ARG A 206 25.81 -5.71 8.54
C ARG A 206 24.97 -6.86 8.00
N GLU A 207 23.69 -6.63 7.76
CA GLU A 207 22.79 -7.63 7.18
C GLU A 207 23.24 -8.01 5.77
N ILE A 208 23.51 -7.02 4.90
CA ILE A 208 24.02 -7.25 3.54
C ILE A 208 25.33 -8.05 3.57
N LEU A 209 26.27 -7.65 4.42
CA LEU A 209 27.55 -8.34 4.55
C LEU A 209 27.34 -9.79 5.01
N SER A 210 26.49 -10.02 6.01
CA SER A 210 26.16 -11.35 6.52
C SER A 210 25.52 -12.24 5.44
N MET A 211 24.65 -11.67 4.61
CA MET A 211 24.03 -12.39 3.48
C MET A 211 25.10 -12.82 2.47
N GLN A 212 26.01 -11.92 2.10
CA GLN A 212 27.09 -12.21 1.15
C GLN A 212 28.04 -13.28 1.68
N VAL A 213 28.49 -13.17 2.94
CA VAL A 213 29.37 -14.14 3.61
C VAL A 213 28.69 -15.50 3.66
N THR A 214 27.43 -15.57 4.10
CA THR A 214 26.70 -16.84 4.20
C THR A 214 26.50 -17.49 2.84
N ALA A 215 26.19 -16.71 1.81
CA ALA A 215 26.02 -17.21 0.45
C ALA A 215 27.33 -17.78 -0.11
N LEU A 216 28.45 -17.08 0.08
CA LEU A 216 29.77 -17.54 -0.37
C LEU A 216 30.20 -18.79 0.39
N ALA A 217 30.12 -18.78 1.72
CA ALA A 217 30.47 -19.92 2.56
C ALA A 217 29.69 -21.18 2.16
N ARG A 218 28.38 -21.05 1.91
CA ARG A 218 27.57 -22.18 1.46
C ARG A 218 28.01 -22.72 0.11
N ARG A 219 28.37 -21.85 -0.83
CA ARG A 219 28.89 -22.28 -2.14
C ARG A 219 30.24 -23.00 -2.03
N LEU A 220 31.19 -22.43 -1.30
CA LEU A 220 32.50 -23.05 -1.09
C LEU A 220 32.38 -24.41 -0.40
N SER A 221 31.54 -24.50 0.63
CA SER A 221 31.27 -25.77 1.31
C SER A 221 30.64 -26.82 0.39
N HIS A 222 29.67 -26.40 -0.46
CA HIS A 222 28.97 -27.31 -1.38
C HIS A 222 29.91 -27.96 -2.41
N ILE A 223 30.88 -27.20 -2.94
CA ILE A 223 31.87 -27.69 -3.93
C ILE A 223 33.10 -28.30 -3.27
N GLY A 224 33.17 -28.35 -1.93
CA GLY A 224 34.33 -28.87 -1.19
C GLY A 224 35.63 -28.07 -1.36
N CYS A 225 35.48 -26.77 -1.69
CA CYS A 225 36.61 -25.88 -1.90
C CYS A 225 37.32 -25.55 -0.57
N ARG A 226 38.62 -25.72 -0.50
CA ARG A 226 39.42 -25.41 0.71
C ARG A 226 40.24 -24.13 0.59
N THR A 227 40.35 -23.58 -0.60
CA THR A 227 41.13 -22.36 -0.87
C THR A 227 40.37 -21.47 -1.85
N ALA A 228 40.44 -20.19 -1.64
CA ALA A 228 39.93 -19.18 -2.57
C ALA A 228 41.08 -18.29 -3.03
N VAL A 229 41.11 -17.96 -4.31
CA VAL A 229 42.10 -17.03 -4.89
C VAL A 229 41.35 -15.79 -5.33
N LEU A 230 41.77 -14.64 -4.86
CA LEU A 230 41.15 -13.36 -5.12
C LEU A 230 42.14 -12.40 -5.76
N GLY A 231 41.77 -11.81 -6.90
CA GLY A 231 42.53 -10.73 -7.52
C GLY A 231 42.12 -9.38 -6.89
N ILE A 232 43.02 -8.70 -6.20
CA ILE A 232 42.76 -7.42 -5.55
C ILE A 232 43.38 -6.32 -6.37
N SER A 233 42.51 -5.49 -6.98
CA SER A 233 42.89 -4.30 -7.75
C SER A 233 43.06 -3.04 -6.91
N GLY A 234 42.63 -3.07 -5.63
CA GLY A 234 42.62 -1.92 -4.73
C GLY A 234 41.35 -1.07 -4.80
N TRP A 235 40.41 -1.44 -5.65
CA TRP A 235 39.08 -0.78 -5.73
C TRP A 235 38.09 -1.37 -4.71
N LEU A 236 37.00 -0.63 -4.44
CA LEU A 236 35.98 -0.99 -3.45
C LEU A 236 35.43 -2.41 -3.64
N ASP A 237 35.14 -2.80 -4.88
CA ASP A 237 34.57 -4.11 -5.19
C ASP A 237 35.49 -5.26 -4.78
N SER A 238 36.77 -5.18 -5.14
CA SER A 238 37.76 -6.23 -4.79
C SER A 238 38.05 -6.21 -3.29
N SER A 239 38.01 -5.05 -2.64
CA SER A 239 38.19 -4.92 -1.19
C SER A 239 37.00 -5.53 -0.44
N LEU A 240 35.75 -5.27 -0.90
CA LEU A 240 34.58 -5.90 -0.34
C LEU A 240 34.59 -7.42 -0.53
N ALA A 241 34.97 -7.89 -1.73
CA ALA A 241 35.10 -9.31 -2.01
C ALA A 241 36.12 -10.00 -1.07
N LEU A 242 37.24 -9.32 -0.75
CA LEU A 242 38.21 -9.80 0.22
C LEU A 242 37.58 -9.92 1.62
N LEU A 243 36.89 -8.86 2.10
CA LEU A 243 36.25 -8.87 3.41
C LEU A 243 35.23 -10.01 3.51
N VAL A 244 34.37 -10.18 2.50
CA VAL A 244 33.40 -11.29 2.45
C VAL A 244 34.06 -12.67 2.47
N THR A 245 35.24 -12.80 1.87
CA THR A 245 35.95 -14.09 1.79
C THR A 245 36.67 -14.46 3.08
N VAL A 246 37.09 -13.46 3.85
CA VAL A 246 37.87 -13.67 5.10
C VAL A 246 36.97 -13.86 6.31
N MET A 247 35.77 -13.31 6.29
CA MET A 247 34.76 -13.45 7.35
C MET A 247 34.05 -14.79 7.32
#